data_8e58d344f8f736fefab88ea2d8d53925
#
_entry.id   8e58d344f8f736fefab88ea2d8d53925
#
_cell.length_a   1.000
_cell.length_b   1.000
_cell.length_c   1.000
_cell.angle_alpha   90.00
_cell.angle_beta   90.00
_cell.angle_gamma   90.00
#
_symmetry.space_group_name_H-M   'P 1'
#
loop_
_entity.id
_entity.type
_entity.pdbx_description
1 polymer ?
#
loop_
_entity_poly.entity_id
_entity_poly.type
_entity_poly.pdbx_seq_one_letter_code
_entity_poly.pdbx_strand_id
1 'polypeptide(L)'
;MEREIKISNDLNEISVLASFIEELGEELSLSLETTMNINLALEEAVANIIMYAYPTQEQHTILLRVTYSEKQLVFLLTDKGASFDPFL
;
A
#
# COMPACT_ATOMS: atom_id res chain seq x y z
N MET A 1 2.25 13.35 -10.84
CA MET A 1 2.71 13.25 -9.43
C MET A 1 3.04 11.80 -9.10
N GLU A 2 4.10 11.61 -8.36
CA GLU A 2 4.50 10.28 -7.91
C GLU A 2 4.87 10.34 -6.44
N ARG A 3 4.42 9.35 -5.68
CA ARG A 3 4.77 9.20 -4.26
C ARG A 3 5.10 7.75 -3.97
N GLU A 4 5.89 7.55 -2.92
CA GLU A 4 6.39 6.24 -2.60
C GLU A 4 6.52 6.10 -1.09
N ILE A 5 6.16 4.93 -0.55
CA ILE A 5 6.34 4.62 0.86
C ILE A 5 6.86 3.20 1.00
N LYS A 6 7.77 3.00 1.94
CA LYS A 6 8.29 1.68 2.31
C LYS A 6 7.79 1.35 3.69
N ILE A 7 7.23 0.17 3.84
CA ILE A 7 6.78 -0.32 5.15
C ILE A 7 7.37 -1.71 5.36
N SER A 8 7.56 -2.08 6.63
CA SER A 8 7.98 -3.43 6.94
C SER A 8 6.76 -4.36 6.92
N ASN A 9 7.02 -5.68 6.87
CA ASN A 9 5.95 -6.68 6.87
C ASN A 9 5.40 -6.96 8.27
N ASP A 10 5.20 -5.91 9.04
CA ASP A 10 4.64 -5.94 10.39
C ASP A 10 3.24 -5.33 10.33
N LEU A 11 2.25 -6.03 10.89
CA LEU A 11 0.87 -5.53 10.89
C LEU A 11 0.74 -4.15 11.58
N ASN A 12 1.64 -3.83 12.49
CA ASN A 12 1.65 -2.51 13.13
C ASN A 12 1.95 -1.38 12.14
N GLU A 13 2.55 -1.69 11.00
CA GLU A 13 2.86 -0.70 9.96
C GLU A 13 1.64 -0.28 9.15
N ILE A 14 0.51 -0.96 9.33
CA ILE A 14 -0.72 -0.58 8.61
C ILE A 14 -1.17 0.83 9.00
N SER A 15 -0.89 1.25 10.23
CA SER A 15 -1.21 2.63 10.64
C SER A 15 -0.38 3.66 9.88
N VAL A 16 0.86 3.32 9.51
CA VAL A 16 1.72 4.18 8.69
C VAL A 16 1.12 4.32 7.30
N LEU A 17 0.63 3.22 6.74
CA LEU A 17 -0.05 3.22 5.45
C LEU A 17 -1.30 4.12 5.49
N ALA A 18 -2.11 4.01 6.54
CA ALA A 18 -3.33 4.80 6.69
C ALA A 18 -3.01 6.30 6.69
N SER A 19 -1.98 6.71 7.44
CA SER A 19 -1.57 8.11 7.47
C SER A 19 -1.11 8.60 6.11
N PHE A 20 -0.36 7.77 5.39
CA PHE A 20 0.11 8.10 4.04
C PHE A 20 -1.07 8.33 3.09
N ILE A 21 -2.08 7.47 3.14
CA ILE A 21 -3.26 7.58 2.27
C ILE A 21 -4.10 8.81 2.63
N GLU A 22 -4.22 9.14 3.91
CA GLU A 22 -4.91 10.37 4.33
C GLU A 22 -4.24 11.62 3.76
N GLU A 23 -2.91 11.68 3.85
CA GLU A 23 -2.15 12.80 3.30
C GLU A 23 -2.32 12.89 1.79
N LEU A 24 -2.28 11.74 1.12
CA LEU A 24 -2.49 11.67 -0.33
C LEU A 24 -3.88 12.18 -0.70
N GLY A 25 -4.90 11.79 0.05
CA GLY A 25 -6.27 12.24 -0.17
C GLY A 25 -6.41 13.75 -0.06
N GLU A 26 -5.76 14.35 0.91
CA GLU A 26 -5.74 15.80 1.07
C GLU A 26 -4.99 16.48 -0.07
N GLU A 27 -3.83 15.97 -0.42
CA GLU A 27 -3.00 16.51 -1.49
C GLU A 27 -3.73 16.53 -2.83
N LEU A 28 -4.47 15.47 -3.14
CA LEU A 28 -5.19 15.33 -4.40
C LEU A 28 -6.64 15.81 -4.32
N SER A 29 -7.06 16.35 -3.20
CA SER A 29 -8.43 16.81 -2.96
C SER A 29 -9.47 15.72 -3.24
N LEU A 30 -9.17 14.51 -2.82
CA LEU A 30 -10.10 13.39 -2.93
C LEU A 30 -11.20 13.51 -1.89
N SER A 31 -12.39 12.98 -2.20
CA SER A 31 -13.46 12.93 -1.22
C SER A 31 -13.06 12.01 -0.06
N LEU A 32 -13.66 12.23 1.10
CA LEU A 32 -13.42 11.37 2.25
C LEU A 32 -13.79 9.91 1.93
N GLU A 33 -14.92 9.71 1.25
CA GLU A 33 -15.36 8.37 0.86
C GLU A 33 -14.33 7.67 -0.04
N THR A 34 -13.83 8.37 -1.05
CA THR A 34 -12.82 7.81 -1.95
C THR A 34 -11.55 7.46 -1.19
N THR A 35 -11.08 8.36 -0.33
CA THR A 35 -9.88 8.15 0.48
C THR A 35 -10.04 6.92 1.39
N MET A 36 -11.20 6.78 2.02
CA MET A 36 -11.47 5.64 2.90
C MET A 36 -11.53 4.32 2.12
N ASN A 37 -12.13 4.33 0.93
CA ASN A 37 -12.20 3.15 0.09
C ASN A 37 -10.81 2.70 -0.39
N ILE A 38 -9.96 3.64 -0.77
CA ILE A 38 -8.57 3.37 -1.15
C ILE A 38 -7.82 2.76 0.02
N ASN A 39 -7.94 3.39 1.19
CA ASN A 39 -7.25 2.93 2.38
C ASN A 39 -7.66 1.50 2.73
N LEU A 40 -8.94 1.21 2.70
CA LEU A 40 -9.44 -0.13 3.02
C LEU A 40 -8.90 -1.19 2.05
N ALA A 41 -8.92 -0.89 0.75
CA ALA A 41 -8.42 -1.80 -0.26
C ALA A 41 -6.91 -2.07 -0.09
N LEU A 42 -6.12 -1.02 0.18
CA LEU A 42 -4.69 -1.17 0.36
C LEU A 42 -4.33 -1.86 1.67
N GLU A 43 -5.06 -1.58 2.75
CA GLU A 43 -4.86 -2.30 4.01
C GLU A 43 -5.08 -3.80 3.84
N GLU A 44 -6.13 -4.17 3.12
CA GLU A 44 -6.42 -5.57 2.87
C GLU A 44 -5.33 -6.23 2.03
N ALA A 45 -4.88 -5.56 0.97
CA ALA A 45 -3.81 -6.07 0.11
C ALA A 45 -2.50 -6.24 0.87
N VAL A 46 -2.12 -5.23 1.67
CA VAL A 46 -0.89 -5.28 2.47
C VAL A 46 -0.99 -6.35 3.54
N ALA A 47 -2.12 -6.45 4.22
CA ALA A 47 -2.33 -7.48 5.24
C ALA A 47 -2.20 -8.88 4.64
N ASN A 48 -2.73 -9.08 3.45
CA ASN A 48 -2.60 -10.37 2.75
C ASN A 48 -1.15 -10.69 2.43
N ILE A 49 -0.36 -9.70 1.99
CA ILE A 49 1.07 -9.88 1.75
C ILE A 49 1.77 -10.30 3.04
N ILE A 50 1.51 -9.58 4.13
CA ILE A 50 2.15 -9.87 5.42
C ILE A 50 1.81 -11.27 5.91
N MET A 51 0.56 -11.68 5.78
CA MET A 51 0.09 -12.95 6.35
C MET A 51 0.40 -14.16 5.48
N TYR A 52 0.44 -14.00 4.16
CA TYR A 52 0.45 -15.15 3.26
C TYR A 52 1.63 -15.22 2.30
N ALA A 53 2.32 -14.11 2.03
CA ALA A 53 3.42 -14.11 1.09
C ALA A 53 4.73 -14.64 1.68
N TYR A 54 4.83 -14.68 3.01
CA TYR A 54 6.05 -15.10 3.71
C TYR A 54 5.78 -16.37 4.49
N PRO A 55 6.39 -17.50 4.11
CA PRO A 55 6.23 -18.75 4.86
C PRO A 55 6.98 -18.74 6.20
N THR A 56 7.93 -17.81 6.35
CA THR A 56 8.68 -17.61 7.60
C THR A 56 8.45 -16.18 8.05
N GLN A 57 8.74 -15.89 9.33
CA GLN A 57 8.57 -14.55 9.88
C GLN A 57 9.80 -13.66 9.64
N GLU A 58 10.43 -13.81 8.50
CA GLU A 58 11.55 -12.95 8.14
C GLU A 58 11.06 -11.52 7.90
N GLN A 59 11.89 -10.57 8.26
CA GLN A 59 11.57 -9.18 8.06
C GLN A 59 11.85 -8.74 6.62
N HIS A 60 10.85 -8.18 5.97
CA HIS A 60 10.94 -7.73 4.59
C HIS A 60 10.36 -6.34 4.44
N THR A 61 10.64 -5.71 3.32
CA THR A 61 10.14 -4.38 2.99
C THR A 61 9.10 -4.50 1.89
N ILE A 62 7.97 -3.84 2.11
CA ILE A 62 6.91 -3.71 1.12
C ILE A 62 6.94 -2.28 0.61
N LEU A 63 7.01 -2.11 -0.71
CA LEU A 63 7.05 -0.81 -1.34
C LEU A 63 5.71 -0.52 -1.99
N LEU A 64 5.14 0.63 -1.65
CA LEU A 64 3.95 1.14 -2.33
C LEU A 64 4.35 2.36 -3.13
N ARG A 65 4.11 2.31 -4.44
CA ARG A 65 4.31 3.46 -5.33
C ARG A 65 2.97 3.93 -5.85
N VAL A 66 2.74 5.23 -5.79
CA VAL A 66 1.50 5.86 -6.25
C VAL A 66 1.83 6.83 -7.36
N THR A 67 1.14 6.71 -8.46
CA THR A 67 1.28 7.62 -9.61
C THR A 67 -0.07 8.22 -9.93
N TYR A 68 -0.11 9.54 -10.11
CA TYR A 68 -1.32 10.24 -10.52
C TYR A 68 -1.04 11.07 -11.75
N SER A 69 -1.75 10.76 -12.84
CA SER A 69 -1.68 11.51 -14.09
C SER A 69 -2.98 11.35 -14.85
N GLU A 70 -3.39 12.40 -15.58
CA GLU A 70 -4.59 12.37 -16.42
C GLU A 70 -5.83 11.87 -15.68
N LYS A 71 -5.98 12.28 -14.42
CA LYS A 71 -7.09 11.90 -13.55
C LYS A 71 -7.14 10.40 -13.24
N GLN A 72 -6.02 9.72 -13.43
CA GLN A 72 -5.90 8.30 -13.11
C GLN A 72 -4.92 8.11 -11.96
N LEU A 73 -5.35 7.34 -10.97
CA LEU A 73 -4.54 7.04 -9.81
C LEU A 73 -4.17 5.56 -9.84
N VAL A 74 -2.87 5.28 -9.84
CA VAL A 74 -2.35 3.91 -9.94
C VAL A 74 -1.54 3.59 -8.70
N PHE A 75 -1.81 2.45 -8.09
CA PHE A 75 -1.08 1.94 -6.92
C PHE A 75 -0.35 0.68 -7.31
N LEU A 76 0.94 0.63 -7.04
CA LEU A 76 1.78 -0.53 -7.29
C LEU A 76 2.41 -1.00 -5.98
N LEU A 77 2.07 -2.21 -5.56
CA LEU A 77 2.68 -2.84 -4.40
C LEU A 77 3.77 -3.80 -4.86
N THR A 78 4.97 -3.63 -4.32
CA THR A 78 6.10 -4.48 -4.62
C THR A 78 6.64 -5.08 -3.33
N ASP A 79 6.77 -6.40 -3.33
CA ASP A 79 7.33 -7.12 -2.21
C ASP A 79 8.71 -7.63 -2.62
N LYS A 80 9.74 -7.25 -1.89
CA LYS A 80 11.12 -7.62 -2.21
C LYS A 80 11.61 -8.87 -1.48
N GLY A 81 10.81 -9.35 -0.53
CA GLY A 81 11.27 -10.44 0.31
C GLY A 81 10.97 -11.82 -0.21
N ALA A 82 9.89 -11.99 -0.94
CA ALA A 82 9.45 -13.28 -1.44
C ALA A 82 8.98 -13.16 -2.88
N SER A 83 8.95 -14.28 -3.57
CA SER A 83 8.42 -14.33 -4.94
C SER A 83 6.91 -14.30 -4.89
N PHE A 84 6.37 -13.15 -4.57
CA PHE A 84 4.93 -12.94 -4.52
C PHE A 84 4.46 -12.22 -5.78
N ASP A 85 3.53 -12.83 -6.48
CA ASP A 85 2.92 -12.24 -7.66
C ASP A 85 1.41 -12.36 -7.53
N PRO A 86 0.68 -11.25 -7.34
CA PRO A 86 -0.77 -11.30 -7.16
C PRO A 86 -1.53 -11.72 -8.41
N PHE A 87 -0.83 -11.84 -9.55
CA PHE A 87 -1.45 -12.23 -10.81
C PHE A 87 -1.24 -13.69 -11.16
N LEU A 88 -0.58 -14.44 -10.29
CA LEU A 88 -0.40 -15.88 -10.48
C LEU A 88 -1.50 -16.66 -9.79
#